data_c2e280357cff06f79422885b54fcb2da
#
_entry.id   c2e280357cff06f79422885b54fcb2da
#
_cell.length_a   1.000
_cell.length_b   1.000
_cell.length_c   1.000
_cell.angle_alpha   90.00
_cell.angle_beta   90.00
_cell.angle_gamma   90.00
#
_symmetry.space_group_name_H-M   'P 1'
#
loop_
_entity.id
_entity.type
_entity.pdbx_description
1 polymer ?
#
loop_
_entity_poly.entity_id
_entity_poly.type
_entity_poly.pdbx_seq_one_letter_code
_entity_poly.pdbx_strand_id
1 'polypeptide(L)'
;MKKRTITLIVLLAILVILAALVCIGLVKSAEAHDAVYADYDAAVSAVEGAALAVIENGSTVGTYSLADLGVRDATLAAASAPYSAVDRMDADAFARCSIKTRLEYLRAARPEPQPVEIVADGLDASEVLSDLHAKRRTPSTDAHVEFKDGAYQIVPETQGSEIDDEAVTAALLATLSAEALPDLRGTSAEPQTAALVIDETLYIKPEITMDTVEYDPPALLAADLSGQTLDVHIGEQARGLSETALSQLLSASADGKLSVDSDALSAIIDKWAEDCDQHYVDYIFSAYSGKKVPISFLKVDYTVDRPALLEALSAQLLALDFSDLNSPINCTRNGEEFSISGTYVEVDIDNQTMTMYKDSKCIVHTSVVTGALDGHQTPTGFYHVENKDTDCWLSGPDYLVFVKYWVGIYGPYGLHDSSWRENYGSDYYVNGGSHGCVNTPESAMKTIFDNINVGDPVLVFGKNQWYDTSKN
;
A
#
# COMPACT_ATOMS: atom_id res chain seq x y z
N MET A 1 49.91 109.69 -29.10
CA MET A 1 50.45 108.37 -28.70
C MET A 1 49.54 107.64 -27.68
N LYS A 2 49.04 108.26 -26.63
CA LYS A 2 48.30 107.57 -25.52
C LYS A 2 47.00 106.84 -25.95
N LYS A 3 46.20 107.27 -26.93
CA LYS A 3 44.96 106.54 -27.35
C LYS A 3 45.25 105.20 -28.07
N ARG A 4 46.27 105.16 -28.92
CA ARG A 4 46.64 103.93 -29.66
C ARG A 4 47.15 102.85 -28.71
N THR A 5 47.87 103.24 -27.67
CA THR A 5 48.41 102.27 -26.64
C THR A 5 47.33 101.69 -25.76
N ILE A 6 46.31 102.48 -25.38
CA ILE A 6 45.16 101.98 -24.59
C ILE A 6 44.29 101.00 -25.43
N THR A 7 44.08 101.31 -26.71
CA THR A 7 43.34 100.41 -27.62
C THR A 7 44.07 99.10 -27.83
N LEU A 8 45.38 99.12 -27.91
CA LEU A 8 46.18 97.86 -28.01
C LEU A 8 46.17 97.05 -26.76
N ILE A 9 46.19 97.64 -25.56
CA ILE A 9 46.09 96.93 -24.27
C ILE A 9 44.71 96.28 -24.07
N VAL A 10 43.65 97.06 -24.48
CA VAL A 10 42.28 96.49 -24.38
C VAL A 10 42.09 95.37 -25.38
N LEU A 11 42.59 95.45 -26.60
CA LEU A 11 42.56 94.33 -27.58
C LEU A 11 43.38 93.12 -27.07
N LEU A 12 44.52 93.31 -26.46
CA LEU A 12 45.32 92.27 -25.92
C LEU A 12 44.61 91.61 -24.74
N ALA A 13 43.97 92.37 -23.85
CA ALA A 13 43.19 91.83 -22.72
C ALA A 13 41.96 91.04 -23.26
N ILE A 14 41.28 91.52 -24.28
CA ILE A 14 40.17 90.74 -24.92
C ILE A 14 40.72 89.48 -25.55
N LEU A 15 41.86 89.49 -26.17
CA LEU A 15 42.48 88.32 -26.78
C LEU A 15 42.88 87.30 -25.74
N VAL A 16 43.42 87.75 -24.60
CA VAL A 16 43.79 86.88 -23.43
C VAL A 16 42.54 86.29 -22.82
N ILE A 17 41.46 87.03 -22.65
CA ILE A 17 40.17 86.55 -22.15
C ILE A 17 39.57 85.54 -23.13
N LEU A 18 39.59 85.76 -24.40
CA LEU A 18 39.12 84.85 -25.44
C LEU A 18 39.97 83.57 -25.45
N ALA A 19 41.27 83.68 -25.35
CA ALA A 19 42.17 82.53 -25.25
C ALA A 19 41.88 81.73 -24.02
N ALA A 20 41.66 82.33 -22.82
CA ALA A 20 41.29 81.69 -21.60
C ALA A 20 39.94 80.95 -21.67
N LEU A 21 38.93 81.65 -22.33
CA LEU A 21 37.63 80.98 -22.53
C LEU A 21 37.71 79.80 -23.48
N VAL A 22 38.57 79.87 -24.52
CA VAL A 22 38.85 78.78 -25.42
C VAL A 22 39.53 77.64 -24.68
N CYS A 23 40.53 77.90 -23.84
CA CYS A 23 41.19 76.89 -23.01
C CYS A 23 40.23 76.21 -22.03
N ILE A 24 39.37 77.00 -21.35
CA ILE A 24 38.35 76.49 -20.47
C ILE A 24 37.37 75.57 -21.21
N GLY A 25 36.95 76.00 -22.40
CA GLY A 25 36.08 75.22 -23.26
C GLY A 25 36.70 73.92 -23.74
N LEU A 26 38.02 73.95 -24.04
CA LEU A 26 38.73 72.69 -24.40
C LEU A 26 38.84 71.69 -23.24
N VAL A 27 39.21 72.18 -22.05
CA VAL A 27 39.30 71.34 -20.86
C VAL A 27 37.93 70.76 -20.51
N LYS A 28 36.86 71.58 -20.45
CA LYS A 28 35.50 71.11 -20.17
C LYS A 28 34.97 70.19 -21.26
N SER A 29 35.37 70.31 -22.50
CA SER A 29 34.97 69.34 -23.53
C SER A 29 35.68 67.99 -23.42
N ALA A 30 36.95 68.03 -22.96
CA ALA A 30 37.66 66.73 -22.63
C ALA A 30 37.05 66.00 -21.44
N GLU A 31 36.77 66.70 -20.34
CA GLU A 31 36.08 66.18 -19.18
C GLU A 31 34.71 65.57 -19.53
N ALA A 32 33.93 66.27 -20.43
CA ALA A 32 32.65 65.80 -20.91
C ALA A 32 32.77 64.56 -21.82
N HIS A 33 33.85 64.48 -22.62
CA HIS A 33 34.14 63.34 -23.46
C HIS A 33 34.41 62.10 -22.58
N ASP A 34 35.27 62.19 -21.53
CA ASP A 34 35.61 61.16 -20.64
C ASP A 34 34.35 60.69 -19.85
N ALA A 35 33.47 61.65 -19.50
CA ALA A 35 32.22 61.33 -18.82
C ALA A 35 31.26 60.48 -19.69
N VAL A 36 31.19 60.70 -20.97
CA VAL A 36 30.37 59.92 -21.94
C VAL A 36 30.84 58.44 -21.98
N TYR A 37 32.15 58.21 -21.97
CA TYR A 37 32.68 56.85 -21.97
C TYR A 37 32.52 56.18 -20.63
N ALA A 38 32.71 56.91 -19.53
CA ALA A 38 32.47 56.36 -18.19
C ALA A 38 31.00 55.89 -18.04
N ASP A 39 30.03 56.68 -18.55
CA ASP A 39 28.62 56.31 -18.54
C ASP A 39 28.34 55.04 -19.39
N TYR A 40 28.96 54.91 -20.57
CA TYR A 40 28.88 53.69 -21.40
C TYR A 40 29.50 52.48 -20.74
N ASP A 41 30.72 52.61 -20.23
CA ASP A 41 31.45 51.49 -19.57
C ASP A 41 30.70 51.04 -18.29
N ALA A 42 30.06 51.99 -17.58
CA ALA A 42 29.21 51.67 -16.43
C ALA A 42 27.96 50.85 -16.84
N ALA A 43 27.29 51.24 -17.95
CA ALA A 43 26.13 50.50 -18.46
C ALA A 43 26.51 49.08 -18.89
N VAL A 44 27.64 48.91 -19.58
CA VAL A 44 28.16 47.56 -19.94
C VAL A 44 28.46 46.73 -18.70
N SER A 45 29.17 47.31 -17.72
CA SER A 45 29.51 46.62 -16.47
C SER A 45 28.28 46.21 -15.69
N ALA A 46 27.21 46.98 -15.70
CA ALA A 46 25.95 46.63 -15.06
C ALA A 46 25.29 45.42 -15.70
N VAL A 47 25.27 45.36 -17.04
CA VAL A 47 24.73 44.21 -17.77
C VAL A 47 25.58 42.94 -17.49
N GLU A 48 26.90 43.08 -17.47
CA GLU A 48 27.82 41.97 -17.23
C GLU A 48 27.78 41.49 -15.77
N GLY A 49 27.50 42.37 -14.82
CA GLY A 49 27.38 42.05 -13.40
C GLY A 49 25.99 41.62 -12.94
N ALA A 50 24.97 41.78 -13.80
CA ALA A 50 23.60 41.38 -13.44
C ALA A 50 23.44 39.88 -13.41
N ALA A 51 22.71 39.38 -12.39
CA ALA A 51 22.46 37.97 -12.19
C ALA A 51 21.07 37.73 -11.63
N LEU A 52 20.58 36.50 -11.77
CA LEU A 52 19.35 36.00 -11.15
C LEU A 52 19.68 34.89 -10.13
N ALA A 53 19.24 35.07 -8.90
CA ALA A 53 19.29 34.02 -7.89
C ALA A 53 17.98 33.23 -7.92
N VAL A 54 18.06 31.91 -8.02
CA VAL A 54 16.93 31.01 -7.85
C VAL A 54 16.95 30.47 -6.43
N ILE A 55 15.87 30.69 -5.70
CA ILE A 55 15.74 30.35 -4.28
C ILE A 55 14.61 29.35 -4.11
N GLU A 56 14.85 28.24 -3.43
CA GLU A 56 13.83 27.26 -3.10
C GLU A 56 13.95 26.87 -1.61
N ASN A 57 12.84 26.92 -0.90
CA ASN A 57 12.79 26.63 0.53
C ASN A 57 13.80 27.45 1.35
N GLY A 58 13.99 28.72 0.98
CA GLY A 58 14.93 29.63 1.64
C GLY A 58 16.42 29.38 1.36
N SER A 59 16.74 28.46 0.46
CA SER A 59 18.11 28.15 0.06
C SER A 59 18.32 28.49 -1.42
N THR A 60 19.48 29.09 -1.74
CA THR A 60 19.85 29.36 -3.12
C THR A 60 20.13 28.06 -3.86
N VAL A 61 19.43 27.84 -4.97
CA VAL A 61 19.66 26.71 -5.90
C VAL A 61 20.88 27.02 -6.78
N GLY A 62 20.87 28.19 -7.38
CA GLY A 62 21.93 28.70 -8.23
C GLY A 62 21.82 30.23 -8.40
N THR A 63 22.89 30.83 -8.95
CA THR A 63 22.91 32.21 -9.35
C THR A 63 23.40 32.23 -10.79
N TYR A 64 22.60 32.75 -11.70
CA TYR A 64 22.79 32.68 -13.14
C TYR A 64 23.03 34.08 -13.69
N SER A 65 24.08 34.27 -14.44
CA SER A 65 24.34 35.51 -15.15
C SER A 65 23.36 35.70 -16.34
N LEU A 66 23.24 36.89 -16.86
CA LEU A 66 22.46 37.09 -18.07
C LEU A 66 23.01 36.34 -19.29
N ALA A 67 24.30 35.95 -19.25
CA ALA A 67 24.90 35.11 -20.29
C ALA A 67 24.43 33.65 -20.15
N ASP A 68 24.37 33.10 -18.93
CA ASP A 68 23.85 31.75 -18.67
C ASP A 68 22.38 31.63 -19.06
N LEU A 69 21.63 32.72 -18.92
CA LEU A 69 20.22 32.78 -19.30
C LEU A 69 19.99 33.18 -20.80
N GLY A 70 21.05 33.31 -21.60
CA GLY A 70 20.98 33.62 -23.04
C GLY A 70 20.52 35.04 -23.38
N VAL A 71 20.26 35.92 -22.41
CA VAL A 71 19.67 37.25 -22.61
C VAL A 71 20.68 38.40 -22.54
N ARG A 72 21.97 38.11 -22.28
CA ARG A 72 23.04 39.08 -22.14
C ARG A 72 23.21 39.95 -23.39
N ASP A 73 23.33 39.35 -24.58
CA ASP A 73 23.71 40.07 -25.81
C ASP A 73 22.57 41.00 -26.27
N ALA A 74 21.31 40.56 -26.10
CA ALA A 74 20.15 41.41 -26.41
C ALA A 74 20.06 42.60 -25.43
N THR A 75 20.26 42.35 -24.13
CA THR A 75 20.27 43.39 -23.09
C THR A 75 21.43 44.35 -23.28
N LEU A 76 22.63 43.87 -23.64
CA LEU A 76 23.81 44.67 -23.91
C LEU A 76 23.60 45.57 -25.16
N ALA A 77 22.98 45.03 -26.20
CA ALA A 77 22.63 45.79 -27.39
C ALA A 77 21.65 46.93 -27.07
N ALA A 78 20.62 46.63 -26.25
CA ALA A 78 19.67 47.66 -25.79
C ALA A 78 20.35 48.72 -24.90
N ALA A 79 21.19 48.30 -23.95
CA ALA A 79 21.94 49.18 -23.06
C ALA A 79 22.91 50.12 -23.84
N SER A 80 23.53 49.62 -24.90
CA SER A 80 24.50 50.36 -25.71
C SER A 80 23.86 51.21 -26.85
N ALA A 81 22.62 50.89 -27.23
CA ALA A 81 21.92 51.57 -28.33
C ALA A 81 21.90 53.12 -28.20
N PRO A 82 21.65 53.73 -27.02
CA PRO A 82 21.68 55.18 -26.86
C PRO A 82 23.05 55.82 -27.21
N TYR A 83 24.13 55.04 -27.07
CA TYR A 83 25.51 55.50 -27.30
C TYR A 83 26.02 55.22 -28.71
N SER A 84 25.29 54.45 -29.51
CA SER A 84 25.66 54.04 -30.87
C SER A 84 25.41 55.11 -31.93
N ALA A 85 24.71 56.15 -31.56
CA ALA A 85 24.36 57.22 -32.51
C ALA A 85 25.57 58.06 -33.05
N VAL A 86 26.75 57.81 -32.45
CA VAL A 86 27.99 58.47 -32.81
C VAL A 86 29.14 57.51 -32.82
N ASP A 87 29.93 57.38 -33.86
CA ASP A 87 31.14 56.58 -33.88
C ASP A 87 32.06 56.96 -32.70
N ARG A 88 32.51 55.98 -31.95
CA ARG A 88 33.39 56.16 -30.77
C ARG A 88 34.66 56.87 -31.25
N MET A 89 34.86 58.11 -30.81
CA MET A 89 36.07 58.89 -31.07
C MET A 89 37.03 58.77 -29.88
N ASP A 90 38.23 58.28 -30.11
CA ASP A 90 39.25 58.23 -29.05
C ASP A 90 39.63 59.62 -28.56
N ALA A 91 40.18 59.75 -27.36
CA ALA A 91 40.50 61.02 -26.73
C ALA A 91 41.49 61.90 -27.58
N ASP A 92 42.41 61.24 -28.29
CA ASP A 92 43.37 61.92 -29.14
C ASP A 92 42.75 62.46 -30.43
N ALA A 93 41.89 61.67 -31.03
CA ALA A 93 41.10 62.09 -32.18
C ALA A 93 40.14 63.23 -31.80
N PHE A 94 39.44 63.12 -30.67
CA PHE A 94 38.57 64.13 -30.10
C PHE A 94 39.34 65.47 -29.81
N ALA A 95 40.56 65.32 -29.17
CA ALA A 95 41.40 66.49 -28.89
C ALA A 95 41.90 67.21 -30.11
N ARG A 96 41.96 66.56 -31.26
CA ARG A 96 42.34 67.19 -32.54
C ARG A 96 41.20 67.93 -33.26
N CYS A 97 39.96 67.75 -32.85
CA CYS A 97 38.78 68.37 -33.43
C CYS A 97 38.62 69.82 -33.02
N SER A 98 37.96 70.61 -33.86
CA SER A 98 37.55 71.98 -33.52
C SER A 98 36.57 71.99 -32.35
N ILE A 99 36.52 73.06 -31.57
CA ILE A 99 35.54 73.23 -30.49
C ILE A 99 34.12 73.00 -30.95
N LYS A 100 33.76 73.51 -32.14
CA LYS A 100 32.46 73.27 -32.71
C LYS A 100 32.19 71.81 -32.93
N THR A 101 33.10 71.11 -33.55
CA THR A 101 32.99 69.63 -33.80
C THR A 101 32.91 68.84 -32.51
N ARG A 102 33.69 69.22 -31.48
CA ARG A 102 33.60 68.59 -30.17
C ARG A 102 32.24 68.78 -29.49
N LEU A 103 31.68 70.00 -29.55
CA LEU A 103 30.37 70.27 -28.96
C LEU A 103 29.26 69.56 -29.72
N GLU A 104 29.33 69.46 -31.06
CA GLU A 104 28.40 68.65 -31.85
C GLU A 104 28.48 67.18 -31.52
N TYR A 105 29.71 66.67 -31.39
CA TYR A 105 29.95 65.25 -30.94
C TYR A 105 29.36 64.99 -29.55
N LEU A 106 29.70 65.81 -28.55
CA LEU A 106 29.22 65.67 -27.19
C LEU A 106 27.70 65.78 -27.06
N ARG A 107 27.07 66.64 -27.90
CA ARG A 107 25.62 66.79 -27.93
C ARG A 107 24.92 65.52 -28.50
N ALA A 108 25.57 64.92 -29.50
CA ALA A 108 25.05 63.68 -30.11
C ALA A 108 25.35 62.47 -29.29
N ALA A 109 26.50 62.44 -28.56
CA ALA A 109 26.97 61.26 -27.78
C ALA A 109 26.42 61.18 -26.33
N ARG A 110 25.68 62.20 -25.87
CA ARG A 110 25.14 62.22 -24.50
C ARG A 110 23.62 62.10 -24.50
N PRO A 111 23.09 60.88 -24.58
CA PRO A 111 21.65 60.65 -24.53
C PRO A 111 21.07 61.02 -23.15
N GLU A 112 19.74 61.22 -23.08
CA GLU A 112 19.03 61.33 -21.81
C GLU A 112 19.18 60.02 -21.05
N PRO A 113 19.30 60.06 -19.70
CA PRO A 113 19.38 58.86 -18.87
C PRO A 113 18.12 58.03 -19.03
N GLN A 114 18.29 56.76 -19.35
CA GLN A 114 17.21 55.77 -19.41
C GLN A 114 17.62 54.60 -18.57
N PRO A 115 16.72 54.03 -17.75
CA PRO A 115 16.97 52.72 -17.11
C PRO A 115 17.16 51.69 -18.23
N VAL A 116 18.07 50.76 -18.01
CA VAL A 116 18.31 49.65 -18.94
C VAL A 116 17.34 48.52 -18.57
N GLU A 117 16.36 48.28 -19.42
CA GLU A 117 15.47 47.13 -19.28
C GLU A 117 16.19 45.84 -19.70
N ILE A 118 15.98 44.76 -18.98
CA ILE A 118 16.48 43.45 -19.39
C ILE A 118 15.64 42.96 -20.57
N VAL A 119 16.30 42.68 -21.70
CA VAL A 119 15.67 42.15 -22.90
C VAL A 119 15.65 40.64 -22.80
N ALA A 120 14.50 40.07 -22.41
CA ALA A 120 14.35 38.65 -22.14
C ALA A 120 14.05 37.79 -23.40
N ASP A 121 14.11 38.40 -24.60
CA ASP A 121 13.97 37.67 -25.86
C ASP A 121 15.10 36.65 -26.02
N GLY A 122 14.74 35.37 -26.24
CA GLY A 122 15.70 34.28 -26.36
C GLY A 122 16.15 33.66 -25.02
N LEU A 123 15.36 33.89 -23.94
CA LEU A 123 15.61 33.28 -22.63
C LEU A 123 15.84 31.78 -22.78
N ASP A 124 16.97 31.31 -22.27
CA ASP A 124 17.32 29.87 -22.09
C ASP A 124 17.24 29.49 -20.60
N ALA A 125 16.21 28.74 -20.28
CA ALA A 125 15.99 28.26 -18.91
C ALA A 125 16.66 26.91 -18.62
N SER A 126 17.38 26.30 -19.57
CA SER A 126 17.86 24.93 -19.52
C SER A 126 18.77 24.64 -18.32
N GLU A 127 19.67 25.56 -17.99
CA GLU A 127 20.59 25.38 -16.84
C GLU A 127 19.83 25.47 -15.50
N VAL A 128 18.93 26.43 -15.37
CA VAL A 128 18.06 26.58 -14.18
C VAL A 128 17.21 25.33 -13.96
N LEU A 129 16.55 24.84 -15.03
CA LEU A 129 15.73 23.62 -14.96
C LEU A 129 16.57 22.39 -14.63
N SER A 130 17.77 22.27 -15.22
CA SER A 130 18.70 21.19 -14.91
C SER A 130 19.06 21.14 -13.42
N ASP A 131 19.39 22.29 -12.82
CA ASP A 131 19.74 22.38 -11.41
C ASP A 131 18.54 22.11 -10.49
N LEU A 132 17.35 22.54 -10.89
CA LEU A 132 16.11 22.23 -10.17
C LEU A 132 15.79 20.74 -10.23
N HIS A 133 15.95 20.09 -11.39
CA HIS A 133 15.73 18.63 -11.53
C HIS A 133 16.81 17.77 -10.90
N ALA A 134 18.01 18.30 -10.68
CA ALA A 134 19.06 17.57 -9.96
C ALA A 134 18.70 17.26 -8.49
N LYS A 135 17.73 17.95 -7.93
CA LYS A 135 17.21 17.70 -6.58
C LYS A 135 16.23 16.53 -6.60
N ARG A 136 16.20 15.80 -5.46
CA ARG A 136 15.19 14.73 -5.29
C ARG A 136 13.79 15.34 -5.20
N ARG A 137 12.92 14.93 -6.09
CA ARG A 137 11.53 15.37 -6.20
C ARG A 137 10.56 14.27 -5.81
N THR A 138 9.39 14.66 -5.35
CA THR A 138 8.25 13.77 -5.11
C THR A 138 7.13 14.15 -6.07
N PRO A 139 6.51 13.18 -6.77
CA PRO A 139 5.35 13.45 -7.61
C PRO A 139 4.15 13.90 -6.79
N SER A 140 3.29 14.70 -7.39
CA SER A 140 1.95 14.93 -6.89
C SER A 140 1.11 13.67 -7.06
N THR A 141 0.16 13.44 -6.17
CA THR A 141 -0.81 12.34 -6.29
C THR A 141 -2.23 12.90 -6.30
N ASP A 142 -3.07 12.32 -7.15
CA ASP A 142 -4.46 12.69 -7.29
C ASP A 142 -5.31 12.19 -6.13
N ALA A 143 -6.36 12.94 -5.80
CA ALA A 143 -7.42 12.44 -4.95
C ALA A 143 -8.10 11.25 -5.62
N HIS A 144 -8.39 10.21 -4.86
CA HIS A 144 -9.04 9.00 -5.34
C HIS A 144 -9.95 8.40 -4.27
N VAL A 145 -10.79 7.46 -4.68
CA VAL A 145 -11.64 6.70 -3.75
C VAL A 145 -11.01 5.35 -3.49
N GLU A 146 -10.90 4.96 -2.22
CA GLU A 146 -10.54 3.61 -1.80
C GLU A 146 -11.66 2.99 -0.96
N PHE A 147 -11.78 1.66 -1.01
CA PHE A 147 -12.61 0.91 -0.09
C PHE A 147 -11.77 0.43 1.08
N LYS A 148 -12.15 0.85 2.29
CA LYS A 148 -11.42 0.52 3.51
C LYS A 148 -12.32 0.50 4.73
N ASP A 149 -12.12 -0.47 5.61
CA ASP A 149 -12.85 -0.64 6.86
C ASP A 149 -14.39 -0.65 6.67
N GLY A 150 -14.86 -1.26 5.59
CA GLY A 150 -16.28 -1.38 5.25
C GLY A 150 -16.93 -0.11 4.70
N ALA A 151 -16.15 0.83 4.20
CA ALA A 151 -16.64 2.07 3.60
C ALA A 151 -15.79 2.54 2.42
N TYR A 152 -16.40 3.20 1.44
CA TYR A 152 -15.72 4.00 0.45
C TYR A 152 -15.28 5.32 1.06
N GLN A 153 -14.01 5.68 0.90
CA GLN A 153 -13.42 6.89 1.46
C GLN A 153 -12.65 7.64 0.40
N ILE A 154 -12.73 8.98 0.41
CA ILE A 154 -11.87 9.80 -0.43
C ILE A 154 -10.51 9.92 0.25
N VAL A 155 -9.47 9.53 -0.46
CA VAL A 155 -8.08 9.82 -0.11
C VAL A 155 -7.73 11.14 -0.76
N PRO A 156 -7.36 12.17 0.01
CA PRO A 156 -7.01 13.48 -0.52
C PRO A 156 -5.80 13.42 -1.45
N GLU A 157 -5.75 14.37 -2.37
CA GLU A 157 -4.57 14.64 -3.16
C GLU A 157 -3.39 15.07 -2.28
N THR A 158 -2.18 14.85 -2.77
CA THR A 158 -0.97 15.40 -2.15
C THR A 158 -0.18 16.21 -3.15
N GLN A 159 0.20 17.43 -2.75
CA GLN A 159 1.10 18.25 -3.55
C GLN A 159 2.51 17.69 -3.47
N GLY A 160 3.07 17.37 -4.63
CA GLY A 160 4.46 16.99 -4.79
C GLY A 160 5.39 18.20 -4.90
N SER A 161 6.62 17.92 -5.31
CA SER A 161 7.65 18.95 -5.53
C SER A 161 8.29 18.83 -6.93
N GLU A 162 7.67 18.08 -7.84
CA GLU A 162 8.10 18.06 -9.24
C GLU A 162 7.88 19.43 -9.87
N ILE A 163 8.87 19.87 -10.65
CA ILE A 163 8.87 21.21 -11.28
C ILE A 163 7.97 21.21 -12.51
N ASP A 164 7.15 22.25 -12.62
CA ASP A 164 6.46 22.59 -13.84
C ASP A 164 7.39 23.50 -14.68
N ASP A 165 8.03 22.93 -15.69
CA ASP A 165 9.03 23.58 -16.51
C ASP A 165 8.46 24.81 -17.24
N GLU A 166 7.18 24.75 -17.66
CA GLU A 166 6.52 25.89 -18.33
C GLU A 166 6.25 27.01 -17.32
N ALA A 167 5.76 26.66 -16.14
CA ALA A 167 5.51 27.65 -15.09
C ALA A 167 6.80 28.31 -14.60
N VAL A 168 7.87 27.55 -14.41
CA VAL A 168 9.19 28.09 -14.02
C VAL A 168 9.74 29.00 -15.13
N THR A 169 9.67 28.59 -16.38
CA THR A 169 10.14 29.40 -17.51
C THR A 169 9.35 30.72 -17.62
N ALA A 170 8.04 30.66 -17.44
CA ALA A 170 7.20 31.84 -17.41
C ALA A 170 7.53 32.80 -16.24
N ALA A 171 7.79 32.22 -15.07
CA ALA A 171 8.17 32.97 -13.87
C ALA A 171 9.56 33.61 -14.03
N LEU A 172 10.53 32.94 -14.66
CA LEU A 172 11.83 33.48 -15.01
C LEU A 172 11.68 34.70 -15.94
N LEU A 173 10.89 34.52 -16.99
CA LEU A 173 10.61 35.61 -17.96
C LEU A 173 9.96 36.83 -17.27
N ALA A 174 8.97 36.58 -16.43
CA ALA A 174 8.28 37.65 -15.69
C ALA A 174 9.23 38.38 -14.72
N THR A 175 10.05 37.62 -13.98
CA THR A 175 11.03 38.19 -13.03
C THR A 175 12.04 39.05 -13.75
N LEU A 176 12.64 38.55 -14.83
CA LEU A 176 13.62 39.33 -15.62
C LEU A 176 13.01 40.56 -16.26
N SER A 177 11.78 40.47 -16.77
CA SER A 177 11.09 41.58 -17.43
C SER A 177 10.62 42.66 -16.43
N ALA A 178 10.47 42.34 -15.17
CA ALA A 178 10.11 43.28 -14.11
C ALA A 178 11.32 44.07 -13.58
N GLU A 179 12.55 43.56 -13.82
CA GLU A 179 13.79 44.17 -13.35
C GLU A 179 14.31 45.17 -14.38
N ALA A 180 14.57 46.39 -13.93
CA ALA A 180 15.28 47.42 -14.69
C ALA A 180 16.62 47.70 -14.02
N LEU A 181 17.71 47.59 -14.78
CA LEU A 181 19.02 48.02 -14.31
C LEU A 181 19.00 49.52 -14.08
N PRO A 182 19.46 50.03 -12.91
CA PRO A 182 19.42 51.45 -12.62
C PRO A 182 20.31 52.24 -13.60
N ASP A 183 19.96 53.51 -13.80
CA ASP A 183 20.84 54.45 -14.52
C ASP A 183 22.14 54.66 -13.74
N LEU A 184 23.22 54.16 -14.30
CA LEU A 184 24.52 54.06 -13.62
C LEU A 184 25.44 55.24 -13.91
N ARG A 185 24.95 56.35 -14.49
CA ARG A 185 25.79 57.49 -14.77
C ARG A 185 26.42 58.08 -13.51
N GLY A 186 27.72 57.95 -13.41
CA GLY A 186 28.55 58.55 -12.36
C GLY A 186 28.59 57.83 -11.02
N THR A 187 28.07 56.58 -10.93
CA THR A 187 28.18 55.74 -9.73
C THR A 187 28.83 54.40 -10.05
N SER A 188 29.69 53.91 -9.17
CA SER A 188 30.07 52.48 -9.18
C SER A 188 28.91 51.67 -8.65
N ALA A 189 28.12 51.05 -9.53
CA ALA A 189 27.02 50.21 -9.10
C ALA A 189 27.51 48.86 -8.65
N GLU A 190 27.01 48.42 -7.51
CA GLU A 190 27.07 47.02 -7.11
C GLU A 190 26.26 46.18 -8.13
N PRO A 191 26.72 44.98 -8.50
CA PRO A 191 25.97 44.08 -9.35
C PRO A 191 24.58 43.83 -8.77
N GLN A 192 23.54 43.96 -9.56
CA GLN A 192 22.16 43.67 -9.12
C GLN A 192 21.85 42.22 -9.34
N THR A 193 21.27 41.59 -8.28
CA THR A 193 20.80 40.20 -8.31
C THR A 193 19.30 40.23 -8.14
N ALA A 194 18.57 39.91 -9.19
CA ALA A 194 17.13 39.59 -9.10
C ALA A 194 16.97 38.23 -8.40
N ALA A 195 15.80 37.99 -7.82
CA ALA A 195 15.52 36.69 -7.15
C ALA A 195 14.21 36.11 -7.65
N LEU A 196 14.26 34.87 -8.13
CA LEU A 196 13.09 34.00 -8.35
C LEU A 196 12.94 33.05 -7.19
N VAL A 197 11.78 33.07 -6.52
CA VAL A 197 11.45 32.10 -5.46
C VAL A 197 10.61 31.00 -6.06
N ILE A 198 11.12 29.77 -5.94
CA ILE A 198 10.39 28.56 -6.32
C ILE A 198 9.53 28.16 -5.13
N ASP A 199 8.22 28.20 -5.32
CA ASP A 199 7.20 27.78 -4.36
C ASP A 199 6.21 26.80 -5.00
N GLU A 200 5.20 26.41 -4.26
CA GLU A 200 4.20 25.43 -4.67
C GLU A 200 3.41 25.79 -5.94
N THR A 201 3.42 27.07 -6.34
CA THR A 201 2.73 27.51 -7.57
C THR A 201 3.49 27.11 -8.83
N LEU A 202 4.79 26.78 -8.69
CA LEU A 202 5.69 26.37 -9.75
C LEU A 202 5.94 24.85 -9.77
N TYR A 203 5.19 24.09 -8.96
CA TYR A 203 5.21 22.63 -8.99
C TYR A 203 4.04 22.07 -9.79
N ILE A 204 4.23 20.88 -10.35
CA ILE A 204 3.16 20.11 -11.01
C ILE A 204 2.06 19.84 -9.99
N LYS A 205 0.86 20.27 -10.30
CA LYS A 205 -0.30 20.11 -9.42
C LYS A 205 -1.00 18.77 -9.67
N PRO A 206 -1.70 18.20 -8.66
CA PRO A 206 -2.62 17.12 -8.88
C PRO A 206 -3.69 17.49 -9.91
N GLU A 207 -4.04 16.52 -10.77
CA GLU A 207 -5.11 16.72 -11.78
C GLU A 207 -6.50 16.60 -11.14
N ILE A 208 -6.65 15.65 -10.19
CA ILE A 208 -7.89 15.43 -9.46
C ILE A 208 -7.68 15.83 -7.99
N THR A 209 -8.58 16.69 -7.50
CA THR A 209 -8.57 17.18 -6.12
C THR A 209 -9.79 16.66 -5.37
N MET A 210 -9.83 16.81 -4.04
CA MET A 210 -11.01 16.49 -3.23
C MET A 210 -12.30 17.15 -3.73
N ASP A 211 -12.19 18.32 -4.36
CA ASP A 211 -13.35 19.05 -4.88
C ASP A 211 -13.82 18.52 -6.25
N THR A 212 -12.98 17.78 -6.96
CA THR A 212 -13.27 17.32 -8.33
C THR A 212 -13.37 15.81 -8.47
N VAL A 213 -12.94 15.02 -7.44
CA VAL A 213 -13.05 13.57 -7.43
C VAL A 213 -14.52 13.13 -7.50
N GLU A 214 -14.81 12.19 -8.39
CA GLU A 214 -16.16 11.61 -8.47
C GLU A 214 -16.39 10.66 -7.30
N TYR A 215 -17.41 10.96 -6.47
CA TYR A 215 -17.76 10.17 -5.30
C TYR A 215 -19.24 9.82 -5.30
N ASP A 216 -19.56 8.61 -5.75
CA ASP A 216 -20.91 8.01 -5.76
C ASP A 216 -20.85 6.60 -5.18
N PRO A 217 -20.90 6.43 -3.85
CA PRO A 217 -20.79 5.13 -3.21
C PRO A 217 -21.77 4.06 -3.72
N PRO A 218 -23.06 4.34 -4.02
CA PRO A 218 -23.94 3.39 -4.65
C PRO A 218 -23.46 2.91 -6.03
N ALA A 219 -22.92 3.80 -6.87
CA ALA A 219 -22.39 3.44 -8.18
C ALA A 219 -21.09 2.63 -8.06
N LEU A 220 -20.22 2.99 -7.10
CA LEU A 220 -18.99 2.24 -6.79
C LEU A 220 -19.32 0.82 -6.33
N LEU A 221 -20.28 0.67 -5.40
CA LEU A 221 -20.74 -0.64 -4.95
C LEU A 221 -21.31 -1.47 -6.10
N ALA A 222 -22.10 -0.86 -6.97
CA ALA A 222 -22.66 -1.57 -8.13
C ALA A 222 -21.56 -2.05 -9.10
N ALA A 223 -20.49 -1.29 -9.26
CA ALA A 223 -19.33 -1.68 -10.05
C ALA A 223 -18.57 -2.85 -9.41
N ASP A 224 -18.34 -2.80 -8.10
CA ASP A 224 -17.64 -3.86 -7.36
C ASP A 224 -18.45 -5.17 -7.32
N LEU A 225 -19.78 -5.10 -7.31
CA LEU A 225 -20.67 -6.27 -7.36
C LEU A 225 -20.81 -6.87 -8.77
N SER A 226 -20.41 -6.15 -9.80
CA SER A 226 -20.61 -6.59 -11.19
C SER A 226 -19.85 -7.89 -11.48
N GLY A 227 -20.58 -8.93 -11.88
CA GLY A 227 -20.05 -10.26 -12.15
C GLY A 227 -19.67 -11.07 -10.92
N GLN A 228 -19.89 -10.59 -9.71
CA GLN A 228 -19.55 -11.31 -8.48
C GLN A 228 -20.63 -12.35 -8.12
N THR A 229 -20.15 -13.45 -7.57
CA THR A 229 -20.96 -14.50 -6.94
C THR A 229 -20.23 -14.95 -5.70
N LEU A 230 -20.98 -15.46 -4.70
CA LEU A 230 -20.40 -16.04 -3.50
C LEU A 230 -21.01 -17.40 -3.27
N ASP A 231 -20.19 -18.46 -3.17
CA ASP A 231 -20.65 -19.80 -2.90
C ASP A 231 -20.48 -20.20 -1.43
N VAL A 232 -21.54 -20.73 -0.86
CA VAL A 232 -21.58 -21.23 0.52
C VAL A 232 -21.71 -22.75 0.50
N HIS A 233 -20.71 -23.44 1.05
CA HIS A 233 -20.71 -24.91 1.15
C HIS A 233 -21.35 -25.36 2.45
N ILE A 234 -22.50 -26.03 2.36
CA ILE A 234 -23.23 -26.61 3.48
C ILE A 234 -23.08 -28.13 3.40
N GLY A 235 -22.12 -28.67 4.13
CA GLY A 235 -21.72 -30.06 3.94
C GLY A 235 -21.17 -30.31 2.53
N GLU A 236 -21.82 -31.21 1.78
CA GLU A 236 -21.47 -31.51 0.38
C GLU A 236 -22.27 -30.68 -0.64
N GLN A 237 -23.15 -29.83 -0.19
CA GLN A 237 -24.02 -29.01 -1.04
C GLN A 237 -23.49 -27.59 -1.13
N ALA A 238 -23.49 -27.01 -2.34
CA ALA A 238 -23.20 -25.58 -2.55
C ALA A 238 -24.48 -24.80 -2.70
N ARG A 239 -24.50 -23.59 -2.15
CA ARG A 239 -25.57 -22.59 -2.27
C ARG A 239 -24.90 -21.27 -2.65
N GLY A 240 -25.42 -20.60 -3.70
CA GLY A 240 -24.80 -19.39 -4.23
C GLY A 240 -25.62 -18.14 -4.01
N LEU A 241 -24.96 -17.03 -3.71
CA LEU A 241 -25.50 -15.70 -3.88
C LEU A 241 -25.06 -15.17 -5.25
N SER A 242 -26.02 -14.92 -6.12
CA SER A 242 -25.76 -14.30 -7.43
C SER A 242 -25.52 -12.79 -7.29
N GLU A 243 -24.97 -12.15 -8.31
CA GLU A 243 -24.86 -10.69 -8.41
C GLU A 243 -26.17 -9.97 -8.04
N THR A 244 -27.30 -10.48 -8.54
CA THR A 244 -28.64 -9.92 -8.23
C THR A 244 -28.96 -10.04 -6.73
N ALA A 245 -28.65 -11.16 -6.10
CA ALA A 245 -28.89 -11.34 -4.68
C ALA A 245 -27.95 -10.43 -3.86
N LEU A 246 -26.69 -10.34 -4.25
CA LEU A 246 -25.70 -9.44 -3.61
C LEU A 246 -26.16 -7.98 -3.69
N SER A 247 -26.63 -7.53 -4.84
CA SER A 247 -27.14 -6.16 -5.04
C SER A 247 -28.42 -5.85 -4.25
N GLN A 248 -29.19 -6.89 -3.87
CA GLN A 248 -30.36 -6.73 -3.00
C GLN A 248 -30.01 -6.73 -1.52
N LEU A 249 -28.93 -7.41 -1.16
CA LEU A 249 -28.48 -7.55 0.23
C LEU A 249 -27.59 -6.38 0.69
N LEU A 250 -26.80 -5.81 -0.22
CA LEU A 250 -25.83 -4.77 0.09
C LEU A 250 -26.31 -3.40 -0.34
N SER A 251 -26.05 -2.41 0.47
CA SER A 251 -26.26 -1.00 0.12
C SER A 251 -25.11 -0.14 0.66
N ALA A 252 -24.82 0.97 -0.05
CA ALA A 252 -23.87 1.98 0.37
C ALA A 252 -24.61 3.27 0.68
N SER A 253 -24.37 3.85 1.86
CA SER A 253 -24.89 5.16 2.23
C SER A 253 -24.09 6.29 1.57
N ALA A 254 -24.64 7.51 1.58
CA ALA A 254 -23.99 8.67 0.95
C ALA A 254 -22.59 9.01 1.53
N ASP A 255 -22.32 8.61 2.76
CA ASP A 255 -21.03 8.72 3.44
C ASP A 255 -20.11 7.50 3.17
N GLY A 256 -20.49 6.63 2.23
CA GLY A 256 -19.70 5.50 1.76
C GLY A 256 -19.79 4.24 2.60
N LYS A 257 -20.49 4.25 3.73
CA LYS A 257 -20.56 3.09 4.61
C LYS A 257 -21.47 2.02 4.04
N LEU A 258 -20.97 0.77 4.02
CA LEU A 258 -21.77 -0.39 3.62
C LEU A 258 -22.71 -0.86 4.74
N SER A 259 -23.82 -1.43 4.33
CA SER A 259 -24.76 -2.14 5.20
C SER A 259 -25.32 -3.38 4.49
N VAL A 260 -25.61 -4.41 5.29
CA VAL A 260 -26.26 -5.66 4.85
C VAL A 260 -27.69 -5.70 5.36
N ASP A 261 -28.63 -6.07 4.50
CA ASP A 261 -29.97 -6.40 4.91
C ASP A 261 -29.97 -7.77 5.62
N SER A 262 -29.80 -7.74 6.94
CA SER A 262 -29.71 -8.93 7.78
C SER A 262 -30.98 -9.76 7.79
N ASP A 263 -32.17 -9.13 7.63
CA ASP A 263 -33.45 -9.86 7.62
C ASP A 263 -33.59 -10.64 6.31
N ALA A 264 -33.27 -10.02 5.18
CA ALA A 264 -33.27 -10.68 3.88
C ALA A 264 -32.22 -11.81 3.82
N LEU A 265 -31.01 -11.58 4.35
CA LEU A 265 -29.95 -12.59 4.41
C LEU A 265 -30.36 -13.76 5.31
N SER A 266 -30.97 -13.50 6.48
CA SER A 266 -31.48 -14.54 7.38
C SER A 266 -32.55 -15.41 6.70
N ALA A 267 -33.47 -14.80 5.93
CA ALA A 267 -34.49 -15.55 5.19
C ALA A 267 -33.89 -16.46 4.11
N ILE A 268 -32.79 -16.05 3.47
CA ILE A 268 -32.05 -16.89 2.52
C ILE A 268 -31.40 -18.07 3.25
N ILE A 269 -30.76 -17.82 4.39
CA ILE A 269 -30.12 -18.86 5.21
C ILE A 269 -31.15 -19.85 5.72
N ASP A 270 -32.31 -19.40 6.18
CA ASP A 270 -33.39 -20.28 6.63
C ASP A 270 -33.85 -21.24 5.54
N LYS A 271 -34.01 -20.73 4.31
CA LYS A 271 -34.36 -21.55 3.15
C LYS A 271 -33.24 -22.55 2.80
N TRP A 272 -31.98 -22.15 2.87
CA TRP A 272 -30.86 -23.09 2.65
C TRP A 272 -30.83 -24.17 3.73
N ALA A 273 -31.09 -23.81 4.97
CA ALA A 273 -31.13 -24.74 6.08
C ALA A 273 -32.29 -25.74 5.94
N GLU A 274 -33.50 -25.30 5.55
CA GLU A 274 -34.62 -26.21 5.27
C GLU A 274 -34.26 -27.27 4.22
N ASP A 275 -33.46 -26.92 3.21
CA ASP A 275 -33.04 -27.84 2.14
C ASP A 275 -31.85 -28.74 2.56
N CYS A 276 -30.98 -28.28 3.48
CA CYS A 276 -29.69 -28.92 3.77
C CYS A 276 -29.65 -29.62 5.13
N ASP A 277 -30.52 -29.25 6.08
CA ASP A 277 -30.57 -29.89 7.39
C ASP A 277 -30.87 -31.38 7.24
N GLN A 278 -30.15 -32.21 7.95
CA GLN A 278 -30.25 -33.68 7.93
C GLN A 278 -30.57 -34.17 9.32
N HIS A 279 -31.63 -34.97 9.43
CA HIS A 279 -32.09 -35.52 10.71
C HIS A 279 -32.00 -37.04 10.75
N TYR A 280 -31.58 -37.55 11.88
CA TYR A 280 -31.46 -38.99 12.15
C TYR A 280 -30.62 -39.71 11.08
N VAL A 281 -29.50 -39.12 10.72
CA VAL A 281 -28.52 -39.69 9.77
C VAL A 281 -27.35 -40.30 10.47
N ASP A 282 -26.53 -41.06 9.73
CA ASP A 282 -25.31 -41.67 10.27
C ASP A 282 -24.30 -40.59 10.71
N TYR A 283 -23.72 -40.76 11.89
CA TYR A 283 -22.62 -39.88 12.31
C TYR A 283 -21.40 -40.11 11.40
N ILE A 284 -20.86 -39.06 10.85
CA ILE A 284 -19.66 -39.11 10.00
C ILE A 284 -18.44 -38.93 10.86
N PHE A 285 -17.77 -40.06 11.16
CA PHE A 285 -16.54 -40.06 11.95
C PHE A 285 -15.31 -39.88 11.08
N SER A 286 -14.39 -38.99 11.48
CA SER A 286 -13.09 -38.83 10.84
C SER A 286 -12.06 -39.73 11.53
N ALA A 287 -11.82 -40.93 10.97
CA ALA A 287 -10.88 -41.88 11.49
C ALA A 287 -9.41 -41.41 11.42
N TYR A 288 -8.53 -41.97 12.18
CA TYR A 288 -7.08 -41.73 12.16
C TYR A 288 -6.49 -41.80 10.75
N SER A 289 -7.00 -42.69 9.91
CA SER A 289 -6.60 -42.83 8.49
C SER A 289 -6.94 -41.61 7.61
N GLY A 290 -7.65 -40.60 8.12
CA GLY A 290 -8.20 -39.48 7.37
C GLY A 290 -9.48 -39.83 6.61
N LYS A 291 -9.97 -41.06 6.63
CA LYS A 291 -11.25 -41.44 6.01
C LYS A 291 -12.42 -40.96 6.85
N LYS A 292 -13.43 -40.45 6.16
CA LYS A 292 -14.77 -40.19 6.72
C LYS A 292 -15.55 -41.51 6.70
N VAL A 293 -15.94 -41.99 7.85
CA VAL A 293 -16.62 -43.29 8.02
C VAL A 293 -18.02 -43.04 8.57
N PRO A 294 -19.09 -43.41 7.84
CA PRO A 294 -20.44 -43.34 8.37
C PRO A 294 -20.64 -44.44 9.46
N ILE A 295 -21.04 -44.01 10.64
CA ILE A 295 -21.28 -44.89 11.78
C ILE A 295 -22.78 -45.16 11.89
N SER A 296 -23.26 -46.23 11.26
CA SER A 296 -24.69 -46.50 11.06
C SER A 296 -25.48 -46.73 12.36
N PHE A 297 -24.83 -47.17 13.43
CA PHE A 297 -25.43 -47.33 14.74
C PHE A 297 -25.45 -46.07 15.60
N LEU A 298 -24.89 -44.98 15.10
CA LEU A 298 -24.83 -43.70 15.80
C LEU A 298 -25.54 -42.65 14.95
N LYS A 299 -26.78 -42.32 15.33
CA LYS A 299 -27.64 -41.40 14.64
C LYS A 299 -27.54 -40.02 15.26
N VAL A 300 -27.42 -39.01 14.39
CA VAL A 300 -27.29 -37.59 14.75
C VAL A 300 -28.13 -36.73 13.81
N ASP A 301 -28.27 -35.48 14.19
CA ASP A 301 -28.77 -34.42 13.33
C ASP A 301 -27.61 -33.49 12.95
N TYR A 302 -27.49 -33.18 11.66
CA TYR A 302 -26.63 -32.09 11.14
C TYR A 302 -27.49 -30.96 10.69
N THR A 303 -27.34 -29.79 11.33
CA THR A 303 -28.13 -28.60 11.01
C THR A 303 -27.24 -27.40 10.80
N VAL A 304 -27.65 -26.50 9.92
CA VAL A 304 -26.93 -25.23 9.71
C VAL A 304 -26.95 -24.42 11.01
N ASP A 305 -25.80 -23.95 11.43
CA ASP A 305 -25.70 -22.96 12.51
C ASP A 305 -26.06 -21.58 11.93
N ARG A 306 -27.37 -21.29 11.89
CA ARG A 306 -27.91 -20.09 11.27
C ARG A 306 -27.32 -18.79 11.83
N PRO A 307 -27.22 -18.61 13.16
CA PRO A 307 -26.61 -17.41 13.73
C PRO A 307 -25.14 -17.25 13.32
N ALA A 308 -24.35 -18.31 13.40
CA ALA A 308 -22.93 -18.24 13.06
C ALA A 308 -22.73 -18.00 11.53
N LEU A 309 -23.56 -18.61 10.69
CA LEU A 309 -23.53 -18.39 9.26
C LEU A 309 -23.94 -16.95 8.88
N LEU A 310 -24.96 -16.41 9.54
CA LEU A 310 -25.40 -15.02 9.34
C LEU A 310 -24.28 -14.03 9.70
N GLU A 311 -23.61 -14.27 10.85
CA GLU A 311 -22.49 -13.43 11.28
C GLU A 311 -21.33 -13.50 10.27
N ALA A 312 -20.93 -14.72 9.87
CA ALA A 312 -19.82 -14.92 8.94
C ALA A 312 -20.09 -14.28 7.56
N LEU A 313 -21.27 -14.53 6.98
CA LEU A 313 -21.68 -13.95 5.70
C LEU A 313 -21.77 -12.42 5.78
N SER A 314 -22.36 -11.89 6.85
CA SER A 314 -22.47 -10.44 7.01
C SER A 314 -21.10 -9.79 7.07
N ALA A 315 -20.15 -10.37 7.81
CA ALA A 315 -18.79 -9.86 7.90
C ALA A 315 -18.07 -9.90 6.54
N GLN A 316 -18.22 -11.01 5.80
CA GLN A 316 -17.60 -11.19 4.50
C GLN A 316 -18.17 -10.23 3.45
N LEU A 317 -19.49 -10.05 3.42
CA LEU A 317 -20.18 -9.11 2.53
C LEU A 317 -19.78 -7.66 2.82
N LEU A 318 -19.68 -7.25 4.09
CA LEU A 318 -19.22 -5.90 4.47
C LEU A 318 -17.75 -5.64 4.12
N ALA A 319 -16.96 -6.70 3.94
CA ALA A 319 -15.56 -6.61 3.50
C ALA A 319 -15.42 -6.67 1.96
N LEU A 320 -16.54 -6.83 1.21
CA LEU A 320 -16.56 -7.12 -0.23
C LEU A 320 -15.69 -8.34 -0.60
N ASP A 321 -15.65 -9.34 0.31
CA ASP A 321 -14.97 -10.60 0.08
C ASP A 321 -15.97 -11.62 -0.48
N PHE A 322 -15.79 -12.05 -1.73
CA PHE A 322 -16.66 -12.98 -2.44
C PHE A 322 -16.02 -14.38 -2.55
N SER A 323 -15.07 -14.70 -1.69
CA SER A 323 -14.49 -16.04 -1.60
C SER A 323 -15.50 -17.05 -1.06
N ASP A 324 -15.32 -18.33 -1.42
CA ASP A 324 -16.16 -19.42 -0.96
C ASP A 324 -16.16 -19.53 0.57
N LEU A 325 -17.33 -19.75 1.17
CA LEU A 325 -17.51 -19.91 2.59
C LEU A 325 -17.98 -21.35 2.94
N ASN A 326 -17.33 -21.95 3.91
CA ASN A 326 -17.86 -23.18 4.52
C ASN A 326 -18.81 -22.84 5.66
N SER A 327 -20.06 -23.28 5.55
CA SER A 327 -21.09 -23.04 6.56
C SER A 327 -20.74 -23.75 7.87
N PRO A 328 -20.85 -23.06 9.01
CA PRO A 328 -20.87 -23.71 10.31
C PRO A 328 -22.07 -24.67 10.39
N ILE A 329 -21.82 -25.88 10.89
CA ILE A 329 -22.82 -26.94 11.03
C ILE A 329 -22.83 -27.45 12.47
N ASN A 330 -23.99 -27.50 13.09
CA ASN A 330 -24.21 -28.13 14.35
C ASN A 330 -24.41 -29.65 14.16
N CYS A 331 -23.75 -30.47 14.97
CA CYS A 331 -24.02 -31.90 15.07
C CYS A 331 -24.63 -32.17 16.45
N THR A 332 -25.88 -32.64 16.48
CA THR A 332 -26.56 -32.93 17.74
C THR A 332 -27.04 -34.36 17.82
N ARG A 333 -27.14 -34.89 19.04
CA ARG A 333 -27.71 -36.18 19.35
C ARG A 333 -28.67 -36.03 20.53
N ASN A 334 -29.92 -36.45 20.34
CA ASN A 334 -30.98 -36.25 21.33
C ASN A 334 -31.14 -34.80 21.80
N GLY A 335 -30.87 -33.83 20.87
CA GLY A 335 -30.98 -32.41 21.16
C GLY A 335 -29.78 -31.76 21.83
N GLU A 336 -28.73 -32.51 22.14
CA GLU A 336 -27.47 -31.99 22.71
C GLU A 336 -26.34 -32.05 21.71
N GLU A 337 -25.40 -31.10 21.80
CA GLU A 337 -24.19 -31.11 20.97
C GLU A 337 -23.45 -32.43 21.06
N PHE A 338 -23.06 -32.98 19.93
CA PHE A 338 -22.39 -34.27 19.87
C PHE A 338 -21.14 -34.26 19.02
N SER A 339 -20.03 -34.69 19.60
CA SER A 339 -18.79 -34.96 18.88
C SER A 339 -17.99 -36.05 19.60
N ILE A 340 -17.26 -36.86 18.82
CA ILE A 340 -16.23 -37.76 19.38
C ILE A 340 -14.92 -37.00 19.29
N SER A 341 -14.49 -36.41 20.40
CA SER A 341 -13.31 -35.56 20.52
C SER A 341 -12.70 -35.57 21.91
N GLY A 342 -11.60 -34.92 22.12
CA GLY A 342 -10.92 -34.85 23.41
C GLY A 342 -10.15 -36.14 23.71
N THR A 343 -10.54 -36.87 24.80
CA THR A 343 -9.93 -38.15 25.20
C THR A 343 -10.86 -39.28 24.80
N TYR A 344 -10.43 -40.15 23.90
CA TYR A 344 -11.17 -41.29 23.42
C TYR A 344 -10.27 -42.33 22.77
N VAL A 345 -10.81 -43.56 22.55
CA VAL A 345 -10.15 -44.59 21.75
C VAL A 345 -11.01 -44.95 20.54
N GLU A 346 -10.36 -45.08 19.37
CA GLU A 346 -10.95 -45.70 18.19
C GLU A 346 -10.32 -47.05 17.90
N VAL A 347 -11.14 -48.02 17.53
CA VAL A 347 -10.74 -49.35 17.06
C VAL A 347 -11.28 -49.56 15.67
N ASP A 348 -10.37 -49.55 14.68
CA ASP A 348 -10.69 -49.85 13.29
C ASP A 348 -10.48 -51.32 12.99
N ILE A 349 -11.58 -52.09 12.94
CA ILE A 349 -11.55 -53.53 12.71
C ILE A 349 -11.05 -53.85 11.29
N ASP A 350 -11.42 -53.02 10.28
CA ASP A 350 -11.03 -53.28 8.90
C ASP A 350 -9.52 -53.13 8.70
N ASN A 351 -8.89 -52.21 9.41
CA ASN A 351 -7.45 -51.98 9.35
C ASN A 351 -6.68 -52.64 10.49
N GLN A 352 -7.39 -53.33 11.45
CA GLN A 352 -6.81 -53.95 12.64
C GLN A 352 -5.86 -52.99 13.37
N THR A 353 -6.35 -51.77 13.64
CA THR A 353 -5.62 -50.74 14.36
C THR A 353 -6.44 -50.15 15.50
N MET A 354 -5.75 -49.64 16.49
CA MET A 354 -6.34 -48.92 17.60
C MET A 354 -5.55 -47.63 17.82
N THR A 355 -6.29 -46.53 17.96
CA THR A 355 -5.71 -45.21 18.20
C THR A 355 -6.31 -44.61 19.47
N MET A 356 -5.46 -44.07 20.34
CA MET A 356 -5.91 -43.29 21.49
C MET A 356 -5.58 -41.84 21.31
N TYR A 357 -6.57 -41.00 21.53
CA TYR A 357 -6.42 -39.57 21.66
C TYR A 357 -6.53 -39.15 23.13
N LYS A 358 -5.74 -38.14 23.49
CA LYS A 358 -5.85 -37.42 24.76
C LYS A 358 -5.82 -35.93 24.47
N ASP A 359 -6.82 -35.23 24.97
CA ASP A 359 -6.98 -33.79 24.69
C ASP A 359 -6.87 -33.47 23.16
N SER A 360 -7.55 -34.31 22.36
CA SER A 360 -7.56 -34.24 20.87
C SER A 360 -6.20 -34.50 20.19
N LYS A 361 -5.20 -35.02 20.93
CA LYS A 361 -3.89 -35.39 20.36
C LYS A 361 -3.73 -36.91 20.35
N CYS A 362 -3.36 -37.47 19.21
CA CYS A 362 -3.00 -38.86 19.12
C CYS A 362 -1.77 -39.18 19.99
N ILE A 363 -1.92 -40.04 20.99
CA ILE A 363 -0.83 -40.44 21.86
C ILE A 363 -0.41 -41.92 21.65
N VAL A 364 -1.30 -42.73 21.06
CA VAL A 364 -1.03 -44.12 20.66
C VAL A 364 -1.68 -44.36 19.31
N HIS A 365 -0.95 -44.99 18.41
CA HIS A 365 -1.50 -45.65 17.23
C HIS A 365 -0.76 -46.99 17.09
N THR A 366 -1.51 -48.08 17.11
CA THR A 366 -0.92 -49.42 17.15
C THR A 366 -1.75 -50.42 16.36
N SER A 367 -1.10 -51.44 15.81
CA SER A 367 -1.80 -52.62 15.29
C SER A 367 -2.35 -53.46 16.44
N VAL A 368 -3.52 -54.07 16.23
CA VAL A 368 -4.22 -54.92 17.19
C VAL A 368 -4.69 -56.19 16.52
N VAL A 369 -5.23 -57.14 17.32
CA VAL A 369 -5.98 -58.28 16.80
C VAL A 369 -7.33 -58.31 17.48
N THR A 370 -8.39 -58.16 16.72
CA THR A 370 -9.78 -58.20 17.19
C THR A 370 -10.33 -59.62 17.20
N GLY A 371 -11.59 -59.80 17.52
CA GLY A 371 -12.27 -61.08 17.58
C GLY A 371 -12.32 -61.85 16.26
N ALA A 372 -12.22 -63.18 16.33
CA ALA A 372 -12.23 -64.07 15.18
C ALA A 372 -13.56 -64.04 14.42
N LEU A 373 -13.53 -64.32 13.11
CA LEU A 373 -14.72 -64.31 12.26
C LEU A 373 -15.64 -65.53 12.41
N ASP A 374 -15.25 -66.47 13.22
CA ASP A 374 -15.97 -67.77 13.50
C ASP A 374 -17.09 -67.63 14.51
N GLY A 375 -17.61 -66.45 14.77
CA GLY A 375 -18.65 -66.17 15.77
C GLY A 375 -18.15 -65.44 17.01
N HIS A 376 -16.86 -65.04 16.98
CA HIS A 376 -16.22 -64.33 18.09
C HIS A 376 -15.89 -62.87 17.72
N GLN A 377 -16.58 -62.27 16.73
CA GLN A 377 -16.29 -60.90 16.25
C GLN A 377 -16.38 -59.90 17.39
N THR A 378 -15.46 -58.98 17.43
CA THR A 378 -15.53 -57.80 18.31
C THR A 378 -16.77 -56.97 17.97
N PRO A 379 -17.68 -56.74 18.93
CA PRO A 379 -18.90 -55.95 18.64
C PRO A 379 -18.55 -54.52 18.31
N THR A 380 -19.10 -54.03 17.19
CA THR A 380 -19.00 -52.62 16.82
C THR A 380 -19.98 -51.81 17.65
N GLY A 381 -19.61 -50.59 18.02
CA GLY A 381 -20.46 -49.78 18.87
C GLY A 381 -19.74 -48.49 19.32
N PHE A 382 -20.53 -47.63 19.93
CA PHE A 382 -20.05 -46.44 20.65
C PHE A 382 -20.21 -46.78 22.15
N TYR A 383 -19.10 -47.08 22.76
CA TYR A 383 -19.00 -47.54 24.14
C TYR A 383 -18.35 -46.48 25.01
N HIS A 384 -18.40 -46.71 26.32
CA HIS A 384 -17.63 -46.00 27.31
C HIS A 384 -16.86 -47.01 28.16
N VAL A 385 -15.69 -46.64 28.64
CA VAL A 385 -14.93 -47.47 29.56
C VAL A 385 -15.79 -47.76 30.80
N GLU A 386 -16.12 -49.02 31.02
CA GLU A 386 -16.94 -49.47 32.16
C GLU A 386 -16.11 -49.68 33.42
N ASN A 387 -14.92 -50.28 33.26
CA ASN A 387 -14.00 -50.56 34.35
C ASN A 387 -12.56 -50.65 33.84
N LYS A 388 -11.61 -50.59 34.78
CA LYS A 388 -10.17 -50.78 34.54
C LYS A 388 -9.60 -51.66 35.65
N ASP A 389 -8.76 -52.62 35.27
CA ASP A 389 -8.11 -53.53 36.23
C ASP A 389 -6.67 -53.83 35.80
N THR A 390 -5.82 -54.17 36.74
CA THR A 390 -4.47 -54.69 36.51
C THR A 390 -4.29 -56.06 37.02
N ASP A 391 -3.36 -56.81 36.42
CA ASP A 391 -2.92 -58.11 36.86
C ASP A 391 -4.08 -59.12 37.09
N CYS A 392 -4.98 -59.19 36.08
CA CYS A 392 -6.17 -60.00 36.16
C CYS A 392 -6.14 -61.23 35.24
N TRP A 393 -6.96 -62.27 35.60
CA TRP A 393 -7.16 -63.43 34.77
C TRP A 393 -8.46 -63.35 34.00
N LEU A 394 -8.35 -63.45 32.68
CA LEU A 394 -9.51 -63.57 31.80
C LEU A 394 -9.78 -65.06 31.54
N SER A 395 -11.01 -65.45 31.73
CA SER A 395 -11.41 -66.87 31.58
C SER A 395 -12.62 -67.01 30.68
N GLY A 396 -12.63 -68.04 29.85
CA GLY A 396 -13.74 -68.49 29.03
C GLY A 396 -13.85 -69.98 29.04
N PRO A 397 -14.76 -70.59 28.23
CA PRO A 397 -14.98 -72.03 28.21
C PRO A 397 -13.72 -72.87 27.88
N ASP A 398 -12.80 -72.28 27.12
CA ASP A 398 -11.64 -72.91 26.50
C ASP A 398 -10.32 -72.11 26.68
N TYR A 399 -10.32 -71.03 27.46
CA TYR A 399 -9.12 -70.25 27.74
C TYR A 399 -9.04 -69.79 29.21
N LEU A 400 -7.82 -69.56 29.64
CA LEU A 400 -7.46 -68.89 30.89
C LEU A 400 -6.15 -68.12 30.60
N VAL A 401 -6.21 -66.79 30.53
CA VAL A 401 -5.06 -65.99 30.20
C VAL A 401 -4.86 -64.86 31.21
N PHE A 402 -3.61 -64.56 31.51
CA PHE A 402 -3.23 -63.46 32.38
C PHE A 402 -2.97 -62.21 31.56
N VAL A 403 -3.53 -61.07 32.00
CA VAL A 403 -3.31 -59.77 31.40
C VAL A 403 -2.86 -58.77 32.47
N LYS A 404 -1.95 -57.89 32.11
CA LYS A 404 -1.44 -56.79 32.97
C LYS A 404 -2.37 -55.63 33.03
N TYR A 405 -3.04 -55.36 31.95
CA TYR A 405 -3.90 -54.17 31.78
C TYR A 405 -5.21 -54.59 31.13
N TRP A 406 -6.31 -54.32 31.82
CA TRP A 406 -7.68 -54.53 31.34
C TRP A 406 -8.45 -53.20 31.30
N VAL A 407 -9.12 -52.92 30.20
CA VAL A 407 -10.08 -51.83 30.03
C VAL A 407 -11.37 -52.42 29.47
N GLY A 408 -12.37 -52.63 30.33
CA GLY A 408 -13.69 -53.10 29.95
C GLY A 408 -14.50 -52.03 29.21
N ILE A 409 -15.13 -52.43 28.10
CA ILE A 409 -15.88 -51.49 27.25
C ILE A 409 -17.34 -51.91 27.03
N TYR A 410 -17.62 -53.21 27.05
CA TYR A 410 -18.96 -53.74 26.84
C TYR A 410 -19.10 -55.16 27.36
N GLY A 411 -19.71 -55.36 28.53
CA GLY A 411 -19.90 -56.69 29.15
C GLY A 411 -18.59 -57.49 29.27
N PRO A 412 -18.42 -58.68 28.57
CA PRO A 412 -17.19 -59.40 28.62
C PRO A 412 -16.08 -58.91 27.69
N TYR A 413 -16.34 -57.86 26.91
CA TYR A 413 -15.40 -57.37 25.91
C TYR A 413 -14.60 -56.16 26.42
N GLY A 414 -13.32 -56.14 26.10
CA GLY A 414 -12.41 -55.09 26.54
C GLY A 414 -11.17 -54.98 25.67
N LEU A 415 -10.36 -53.97 25.99
CA LEU A 415 -9.03 -53.77 25.47
C LEU A 415 -8.04 -54.31 26.49
N HIS A 416 -7.08 -55.14 26.07
CA HIS A 416 -6.10 -55.69 27.00
C HIS A 416 -4.78 -56.02 26.30
N ASP A 417 -3.70 -56.12 27.04
CA ASP A 417 -2.43 -56.62 26.54
C ASP A 417 -2.50 -58.14 26.25
N SER A 418 -1.66 -58.61 25.34
CA SER A 418 -1.65 -59.99 24.92
C SER A 418 -0.21 -60.48 24.72
N SER A 419 0.46 -60.77 25.83
CA SER A 419 1.85 -61.25 25.90
C SER A 419 2.15 -62.50 25.12
N TRP A 420 1.12 -63.31 24.82
CA TRP A 420 1.20 -64.54 24.03
C TRP A 420 1.22 -64.32 22.50
N ARG A 421 1.06 -63.06 22.04
CA ARG A 421 1.07 -62.71 20.62
C ARG A 421 2.37 -62.01 20.24
N GLU A 422 2.95 -62.43 19.10
CA GLU A 422 4.10 -61.77 18.49
C GLU A 422 3.69 -60.86 17.32
N ASN A 423 2.54 -61.17 16.69
CA ASN A 423 2.08 -60.48 15.49
C ASN A 423 0.71 -59.84 15.71
N TYR A 424 0.56 -58.61 15.17
CA TYR A 424 -0.65 -57.82 15.23
C TYR A 424 -0.96 -57.21 13.86
N GLY A 425 -2.20 -56.81 13.66
CA GLY A 425 -2.66 -56.18 12.40
C GLY A 425 -3.00 -57.22 11.34
N SER A 426 -3.10 -56.77 10.09
CA SER A 426 -3.35 -57.59 8.91
C SER A 426 -4.59 -58.49 9.06
N ASP A 427 -4.53 -59.74 8.58
CA ASP A 427 -5.59 -60.73 8.59
C ASP A 427 -5.47 -61.77 9.76
N TYR A 428 -4.62 -61.53 10.75
CA TYR A 428 -4.43 -62.41 11.89
C TYR A 428 -5.73 -62.69 12.64
N TYR A 429 -6.70 -61.77 12.64
CA TYR A 429 -7.99 -61.96 13.29
C TYR A 429 -8.89 -62.96 12.57
N VAL A 430 -8.69 -63.23 11.27
CA VAL A 430 -9.55 -64.11 10.48
C VAL A 430 -9.55 -65.55 11.00
N ASN A 431 -8.35 -66.11 11.28
CA ASN A 431 -8.18 -67.50 11.71
C ASN A 431 -7.54 -67.63 13.10
N GLY A 432 -7.13 -66.58 13.74
CA GLY A 432 -6.46 -66.56 15.02
C GLY A 432 -6.82 -65.35 15.85
N GLY A 433 -8.04 -64.80 15.66
CA GLY A 433 -8.58 -63.69 16.43
C GLY A 433 -8.77 -64.01 17.89
N SER A 434 -9.23 -63.07 18.67
CA SER A 434 -9.65 -63.23 20.06
C SER A 434 -11.08 -63.80 20.16
N HIS A 435 -11.59 -64.01 21.39
CA HIS A 435 -13.01 -64.28 21.65
C HIS A 435 -13.85 -62.96 21.72
N GLY A 436 -13.40 -61.88 21.02
CA GLY A 436 -14.10 -60.61 20.90
C GLY A 436 -13.43 -59.41 21.58
N CYS A 437 -12.44 -59.67 22.46
CA CYS A 437 -11.63 -58.58 23.01
C CYS A 437 -10.64 -58.02 21.97
N VAL A 438 -10.08 -56.88 22.23
CA VAL A 438 -9.04 -56.26 21.40
C VAL A 438 -7.66 -56.55 21.99
N ASN A 439 -6.97 -57.51 21.39
CA ASN A 439 -5.61 -57.89 21.78
C ASN A 439 -4.61 -56.82 21.30
N THR A 440 -3.88 -56.27 22.24
CA THR A 440 -3.03 -55.11 22.05
C THR A 440 -1.58 -55.41 22.47
N PRO A 441 -0.54 -54.86 21.77
CA PRO A 441 0.83 -54.91 22.29
C PRO A 441 0.94 -54.29 23.68
N GLU A 442 1.68 -54.97 24.60
CA GLU A 442 1.75 -54.58 26.02
C GLU A 442 2.13 -53.09 26.22
N SER A 443 3.13 -52.60 25.49
CA SER A 443 3.60 -51.22 25.63
C SER A 443 2.53 -50.19 25.23
N ALA A 444 1.78 -50.47 24.18
CA ALA A 444 0.68 -49.63 23.72
C ALA A 444 -0.49 -49.67 24.71
N MET A 445 -0.85 -50.93 25.20
CA MET A 445 -1.91 -51.06 26.17
C MET A 445 -1.60 -50.37 27.50
N LYS A 446 -0.34 -50.42 27.94
CA LYS A 446 0.09 -49.65 29.12
C LYS A 446 -0.17 -48.15 28.95
N THR A 447 0.22 -47.59 27.82
CA THR A 447 0.01 -46.15 27.54
C THR A 447 -1.48 -45.82 27.51
N ILE A 448 -2.31 -46.66 26.87
CA ILE A 448 -3.76 -46.49 26.86
C ILE A 448 -4.31 -46.53 28.27
N PHE A 449 -3.95 -47.60 29.04
CA PHE A 449 -4.41 -47.81 30.42
C PHE A 449 -4.07 -46.58 31.30
N ASP A 450 -2.86 -46.06 31.22
CA ASP A 450 -2.41 -44.94 32.04
C ASP A 450 -3.12 -43.61 31.72
N ASN A 451 -3.72 -43.51 30.56
CA ASN A 451 -4.27 -42.21 30.04
C ASN A 451 -5.79 -42.20 29.82
N ILE A 452 -6.46 -43.38 29.81
CA ILE A 452 -7.92 -43.49 29.70
C ILE A 452 -8.56 -43.57 31.07
N ASN A 453 -9.75 -43.04 31.24
CA ASN A 453 -10.52 -43.12 32.48
C ASN A 453 -11.84 -43.87 32.26
N VAL A 454 -12.44 -44.36 33.36
CA VAL A 454 -13.82 -44.89 33.34
C VAL A 454 -14.75 -43.76 32.88
N GLY A 455 -15.60 -44.03 31.91
CA GLY A 455 -16.50 -43.12 31.27
C GLY A 455 -15.96 -42.51 29.97
N ASP A 456 -14.66 -42.63 29.65
CA ASP A 456 -14.11 -42.13 28.37
C ASP A 456 -14.68 -42.91 27.17
N PRO A 457 -14.94 -42.26 26.04
CA PRO A 457 -15.52 -42.92 24.86
C PRO A 457 -14.57 -43.93 24.19
N VAL A 458 -15.15 -45.02 23.70
CA VAL A 458 -14.49 -46.01 22.85
C VAL A 458 -15.38 -46.30 21.64
N LEU A 459 -14.91 -45.93 20.44
CA LEU A 459 -15.59 -46.23 19.19
C LEU A 459 -14.97 -47.46 18.53
N VAL A 460 -15.77 -48.49 18.31
CA VAL A 460 -15.37 -49.72 17.59
C VAL A 460 -16.15 -49.75 16.28
N PHE A 461 -15.47 -49.75 15.14
CA PHE A 461 -16.10 -49.70 13.82
C PHE A 461 -15.38 -50.60 12.80
N GLY A 462 -16.06 -50.92 11.70
CA GLY A 462 -15.54 -51.71 10.59
C GLY A 462 -16.66 -52.50 9.89
N LYS A 463 -16.34 -53.17 8.78
CA LYS A 463 -17.35 -53.87 7.92
C LYS A 463 -17.77 -55.21 8.43
N ASN A 464 -16.91 -55.92 9.12
CA ASN A 464 -17.23 -57.26 9.69
C ASN A 464 -17.95 -57.12 11.03
N GLN A 465 -19.13 -56.45 10.98
CA GLN A 465 -19.81 -55.96 12.17
C GLN A 465 -20.82 -56.96 12.69
N TRP A 466 -20.78 -57.20 13.99
CA TRP A 466 -21.91 -57.67 14.77
C TRP A 466 -22.42 -56.48 15.60
N TYR A 467 -23.70 -56.17 15.50
CA TYR A 467 -24.32 -55.07 16.24
C TYR A 467 -25.50 -55.63 17.09
N ASP A 468 -25.42 -55.48 18.40
CA ASP A 468 -26.49 -55.86 19.31
C ASP A 468 -27.53 -54.72 19.38
N THR A 469 -28.63 -54.91 18.64
CA THR A 469 -29.75 -53.96 18.61
C THR A 469 -30.60 -53.97 19.90
N SER A 470 -30.32 -54.86 20.85
CA SER A 470 -31.13 -55.01 22.09
C SER A 470 -30.83 -53.96 23.16
N LYS A 471 -29.79 -53.11 22.95
CA LYS A 471 -29.30 -52.13 23.93
C LYS A 471 -29.34 -50.66 23.46
N ASN A 472 -30.12 -50.33 22.43
CA ASN A 472 -30.39 -48.92 22.02
C ASN A 472 -31.71 -48.43 22.55
#